data_ed4834898be8c6b56d19cc037c40ee81
#
_entry.id   ed4834898be8c6b56d19cc037c40ee81
#
_cell.length_a   1.000
_cell.length_b   1.000
_cell.length_c   1.000
_cell.angle_alpha   90.00
_cell.angle_beta   90.00
_cell.angle_gamma   90.00
#
_symmetry.space_group_name_H-M   'P 1'
#
loop_
_entity.id
_entity.type
_entity.pdbx_description
1 polymer ?
#
loop_
_entity_poly.entity_id
_entity_poly.type
_entity_poly.pdbx_seq_one_letter_code
_entity_poly.pdbx_strand_id
1 'polypeptide(L)'
;MQEGYEVLTAYDGHGGIEKAYSTLPDLILLDVMMPDISGFEVCKILVNDERTKHIPIILVTARAGAEDTKEGLEAGAFDYIKKPFNRVELMARVKSALKLSDANQQVLQIEKRTTYIATIVTANHKIKQPLTLLSLSSTAIKKELEKDEISKESILNRIKYIDAAIKDISDVLDKLNSITNPELSDYAKDVKMIRVEGDAG
;
A
#
# COMPACT_ATOMS: atom_id res chain seq x y z
N MET A 1 -2.70 -34.94 -12.47
CA MET A 1 -3.33 -33.63 -12.71
C MET A 1 -2.41 -32.57 -12.12
N GLN A 2 -1.98 -31.63 -12.93
CA GLN A 2 -1.23 -30.46 -12.46
C GLN A 2 -2.24 -29.56 -11.74
N GLU A 3 -1.91 -29.09 -10.54
CA GLU A 3 -2.78 -28.24 -9.71
C GLU A 3 -2.84 -26.78 -10.21
N GLY A 4 -2.27 -26.50 -11.39
CA GLY A 4 -2.28 -25.16 -12.01
C GLY A 4 -1.23 -24.20 -11.47
N TYR A 5 -0.23 -24.68 -10.71
CA TYR A 5 0.89 -23.87 -10.25
C TYR A 5 2.06 -23.92 -11.24
N GLU A 6 2.69 -22.77 -11.44
CA GLU A 6 4.01 -22.69 -12.05
C GLU A 6 5.06 -22.96 -10.95
N VAL A 7 6.01 -23.85 -11.23
CA VAL A 7 7.01 -24.24 -10.24
C VAL A 7 8.40 -23.83 -10.72
N LEU A 8 9.02 -22.93 -9.97
CA LEU A 8 10.40 -22.51 -10.13
C LEU A 8 11.28 -23.27 -9.15
N THR A 9 12.45 -23.74 -9.57
CA THR A 9 13.33 -24.55 -8.71
C THR A 9 14.68 -23.86 -8.54
N ALA A 10 15.19 -23.84 -7.31
CA ALA A 10 16.57 -23.53 -6.94
C ALA A 10 17.18 -24.75 -6.23
N TYR A 11 18.50 -24.90 -6.27
CA TYR A 11 19.18 -26.10 -5.76
C TYR A 11 20.01 -25.84 -4.51
N ASP A 12 20.17 -24.58 -4.11
CA ASP A 12 20.88 -24.13 -2.94
C ASP A 12 20.21 -22.84 -2.35
N GLY A 13 20.66 -22.43 -1.17
CA GLY A 13 20.05 -21.31 -0.47
C GLY A 13 20.28 -19.95 -1.14
N HIS A 14 21.49 -19.71 -1.66
CA HIS A 14 21.82 -18.46 -2.35
C HIS A 14 21.03 -18.32 -3.64
N GLY A 15 20.97 -19.36 -4.47
CA GLY A 15 20.15 -19.38 -5.68
C GLY A 15 18.65 -19.24 -5.38
N GLY A 16 18.19 -19.78 -4.23
CA GLY A 16 16.84 -19.59 -3.73
C GLY A 16 16.53 -18.14 -3.42
N ILE A 17 17.42 -17.43 -2.72
CA ILE A 17 17.29 -16.00 -2.41
C ILE A 17 17.29 -15.16 -3.68
N GLU A 18 18.26 -15.38 -4.58
CA GLU A 18 18.33 -14.65 -5.85
C GLU A 18 17.06 -14.81 -6.68
N LYS A 19 16.55 -16.04 -6.75
CA LYS A 19 15.31 -16.34 -7.48
C LYS A 19 14.11 -15.69 -6.79
N ALA A 20 14.01 -15.72 -5.47
CA ALA A 20 12.94 -15.04 -4.73
C ALA A 20 12.91 -13.54 -5.00
N TYR A 21 14.07 -12.89 -5.07
CA TYR A 21 14.17 -11.46 -5.39
C TYR A 21 13.83 -11.13 -6.84
N SER A 22 14.18 -11.99 -7.77
CA SER A 22 13.98 -11.73 -9.21
C SER A 22 12.58 -12.05 -9.69
N THR A 23 11.89 -13.02 -9.07
CA THR A 23 10.59 -13.52 -9.54
C THR A 23 9.43 -13.18 -8.62
N LEU A 24 9.69 -12.82 -7.35
CA LEU A 24 8.69 -12.52 -6.31
C LEU A 24 7.53 -13.55 -6.31
N PRO A 25 7.81 -14.83 -6.01
CA PRO A 25 6.83 -15.90 -6.10
C PRO A 25 5.70 -15.74 -5.05
N ASP A 26 4.55 -16.33 -5.32
CA ASP A 26 3.41 -16.29 -4.39
C ASP A 26 3.63 -17.13 -3.12
N LEU A 27 4.53 -18.12 -3.15
CA LEU A 27 4.87 -18.99 -2.03
C LEU A 27 6.24 -19.63 -2.25
N ILE A 28 6.97 -19.89 -1.15
CA ILE A 28 8.25 -20.59 -1.18
C ILE A 28 8.14 -21.87 -0.35
N LEU A 29 8.49 -23.02 -0.97
CA LEU A 29 8.76 -24.26 -0.27
C LEU A 29 10.27 -24.36 -0.07
N LEU A 30 10.72 -24.34 1.17
CA LEU A 30 12.14 -24.19 1.52
C LEU A 30 12.63 -25.39 2.33
N ASP A 31 13.54 -26.16 1.75
CA ASP A 31 14.21 -27.21 2.51
C ASP A 31 15.10 -26.60 3.60
N VAL A 32 15.06 -27.17 4.78
CA VAL A 32 15.93 -26.75 5.89
C VAL A 32 17.37 -27.21 5.67
N MET A 33 17.55 -28.41 5.12
CA MET A 33 18.87 -29.04 4.94
C MET A 33 19.39 -28.77 3.52
N MET A 34 20.19 -27.71 3.38
CA MET A 34 20.83 -27.34 2.11
C MET A 34 22.36 -27.29 2.29
N PRO A 35 23.15 -27.42 1.19
CA PRO A 35 24.61 -27.58 1.28
C PRO A 35 25.37 -26.30 1.62
N ASP A 36 24.81 -25.11 1.38
CA ASP A 36 25.49 -23.81 1.52
C ASP A 36 25.06 -23.08 2.81
N ILE A 37 23.83 -22.59 2.84
CA ILE A 37 23.22 -21.97 4.00
C ILE A 37 21.93 -22.71 4.39
N SER A 38 21.59 -22.72 5.67
CA SER A 38 20.40 -23.41 6.15
C SER A 38 19.11 -22.75 5.67
N GLY A 39 18.04 -23.53 5.50
CA GLY A 39 16.72 -22.97 5.18
C GLY A 39 16.22 -21.99 6.23
N PHE A 40 16.62 -22.11 7.49
CA PHE A 40 16.29 -21.14 8.54
C PHE A 40 16.94 -19.79 8.28
N GLU A 41 18.21 -19.77 7.84
CA GLU A 41 18.92 -18.54 7.49
C GLU A 41 18.31 -17.88 6.25
N VAL A 42 18.00 -18.66 5.19
CA VAL A 42 17.28 -18.17 4.01
C VAL A 42 15.95 -17.57 4.41
N CYS A 43 15.18 -18.24 5.25
CA CYS A 43 13.90 -17.76 5.75
C CYS A 43 14.06 -16.41 6.46
N LYS A 44 15.00 -16.29 7.40
CA LYS A 44 15.31 -15.04 8.11
C LYS A 44 15.65 -13.90 7.16
N ILE A 45 16.45 -14.16 6.12
CA ILE A 45 16.81 -13.16 5.12
C ILE A 45 15.57 -12.67 4.38
N LEU A 46 14.76 -13.59 3.88
CA LEU A 46 13.59 -13.25 3.05
C LEU A 46 12.45 -12.57 3.83
N VAL A 47 12.20 -12.95 5.08
CA VAL A 47 11.15 -12.31 5.89
C VAL A 47 11.54 -10.94 6.42
N ASN A 48 12.83 -10.60 6.46
CA ASN A 48 13.32 -9.29 6.86
C ASN A 48 13.54 -8.32 5.69
N ASP A 49 13.42 -8.75 4.43
CA ASP A 49 13.52 -7.88 3.25
C ASP A 49 12.13 -7.38 2.84
N GLU A 50 11.99 -6.07 2.66
CA GLU A 50 10.73 -5.39 2.31
C GLU A 50 10.06 -5.96 1.05
N ARG A 51 10.85 -6.48 0.09
CA ARG A 51 10.36 -7.02 -1.18
C ARG A 51 9.74 -8.41 -1.02
N THR A 52 10.23 -9.21 -0.06
CA THR A 52 9.88 -10.63 0.07
C THR A 52 9.18 -10.98 1.38
N LYS A 53 9.15 -10.08 2.36
CA LYS A 53 8.56 -10.34 3.70
C LYS A 53 7.09 -10.76 3.68
N HIS A 54 6.38 -10.45 2.59
CA HIS A 54 4.97 -10.80 2.42
C HIS A 54 4.76 -12.18 1.78
N ILE A 55 5.84 -12.81 1.27
CA ILE A 55 5.79 -14.12 0.62
C ILE A 55 5.76 -15.19 1.72
N PRO A 56 4.71 -16.03 1.79
CA PRO A 56 4.65 -17.11 2.76
C PRO A 56 5.71 -18.18 2.47
N ILE A 57 6.47 -18.57 3.50
CA ILE A 57 7.51 -19.58 3.41
C ILE A 57 7.06 -20.79 4.20
N ILE A 58 7.00 -21.97 3.57
CA ILE A 58 6.76 -23.26 4.22
C ILE A 58 8.10 -23.99 4.28
N LEU A 59 8.60 -24.23 5.50
CA LEU A 59 9.81 -25.00 5.71
C LEU A 59 9.54 -26.49 5.52
N VAL A 60 10.43 -27.16 4.79
CA VAL A 60 10.39 -28.61 4.58
C VAL A 60 11.57 -29.24 5.32
N THR A 61 11.32 -30.14 6.27
CA THR A 61 12.39 -30.68 7.12
C THR A 61 12.29 -32.19 7.32
N ALA A 62 13.43 -32.87 7.37
CA ALA A 62 13.52 -34.26 7.82
C ALA A 62 13.46 -34.37 9.34
N ARG A 63 13.80 -33.31 10.06
CA ARG A 63 13.78 -33.23 11.52
C ARG A 63 12.48 -32.60 11.99
N ALA A 64 11.83 -33.16 12.97
CA ALA A 64 10.63 -32.65 13.59
C ALA A 64 10.73 -32.72 15.12
N GLY A 65 11.86 -32.29 15.64
CA GLY A 65 12.01 -32.01 17.05
C GLY A 65 11.23 -30.76 17.46
N ALA A 66 10.87 -30.66 18.72
CA ALA A 66 10.25 -29.47 19.26
C ALA A 66 11.15 -28.23 19.09
N GLU A 67 12.47 -28.41 19.13
CA GLU A 67 13.47 -27.36 18.94
C GLU A 67 13.52 -26.87 17.48
N ASP A 68 13.53 -27.81 16.51
CA ASP A 68 13.52 -27.43 15.07
C ASP A 68 12.23 -26.68 14.67
N THR A 69 11.10 -27.09 15.25
CA THR A 69 9.82 -26.40 15.04
C THR A 69 9.83 -24.97 15.62
N LYS A 70 10.41 -24.82 16.82
CA LYS A 70 10.57 -23.52 17.45
C LYS A 70 11.49 -22.62 16.63
N GLU A 71 12.64 -23.14 16.18
CA GLU A 71 13.59 -22.40 15.35
C GLU A 71 12.95 -21.93 14.02
N GLY A 72 12.14 -22.78 13.39
CA GLY A 72 11.42 -22.42 12.15
C GLY A 72 10.40 -21.29 12.35
N LEU A 73 9.65 -21.35 13.45
CA LEU A 73 8.70 -20.27 13.78
C LEU A 73 9.43 -18.97 14.17
N GLU A 74 10.52 -19.06 14.92
CA GLU A 74 11.37 -17.91 15.25
C GLU A 74 12.09 -17.32 14.03
N ALA A 75 12.34 -18.14 13.00
CA ALA A 75 12.84 -17.67 11.71
C ALA A 75 11.79 -16.90 10.89
N GLY A 76 10.52 -16.88 11.32
CA GLY A 76 9.43 -16.19 10.66
C GLY A 76 8.75 -17.00 9.56
N ALA A 77 8.98 -18.32 9.49
CA ALA A 77 8.27 -19.16 8.53
C ALA A 77 6.75 -19.16 8.80
N PHE A 78 5.99 -19.23 7.73
CA PHE A 78 4.53 -19.31 7.79
C PHE A 78 4.07 -20.66 8.38
N ASP A 79 4.69 -21.75 7.94
CA ASP A 79 4.38 -23.11 8.36
C ASP A 79 5.60 -24.03 8.13
N TYR A 80 5.51 -25.27 8.59
CA TYR A 80 6.50 -26.30 8.31
C TYR A 80 5.84 -27.63 7.97
N ILE A 81 6.55 -28.47 7.21
CA ILE A 81 6.10 -29.81 6.85
C ILE A 81 7.24 -30.83 7.03
N LYS A 82 6.93 -31.93 7.67
CA LYS A 82 7.91 -33.01 7.93
C LYS A 82 8.00 -33.98 6.76
N LYS A 83 9.22 -34.30 6.35
CA LYS A 83 9.50 -35.42 5.43
C LYS A 83 9.43 -36.77 6.17
N PRO A 84 8.87 -37.84 5.56
CA PRO A 84 8.15 -37.86 4.30
C PRO A 84 6.72 -37.28 4.45
N PHE A 85 6.30 -36.45 3.52
CA PHE A 85 4.95 -35.91 3.47
C PHE A 85 4.19 -36.48 2.26
N ASN A 86 2.88 -36.51 2.34
CA ASN A 86 2.06 -36.85 1.20
C ASN A 86 1.56 -35.60 0.47
N ARG A 87 1.12 -35.80 -0.78
CA ARG A 87 0.65 -34.71 -1.63
C ARG A 87 -0.55 -33.96 -1.03
N VAL A 88 -1.46 -34.65 -0.37
CA VAL A 88 -2.68 -34.05 0.19
C VAL A 88 -2.32 -33.08 1.32
N GLU A 89 -1.41 -33.47 2.20
CA GLU A 89 -0.91 -32.64 3.28
C GLU A 89 -0.20 -31.38 2.74
N LEU A 90 0.75 -31.56 1.80
CA LEU A 90 1.47 -30.45 1.20
C LEU A 90 0.50 -29.47 0.55
N MET A 91 -0.44 -29.97 -0.26
CA MET A 91 -1.38 -29.09 -0.98
C MET A 91 -2.35 -28.38 -0.04
N ALA A 92 -2.74 -29.00 1.08
CA ALA A 92 -3.57 -28.34 2.07
C ALA A 92 -2.85 -27.14 2.70
N ARG A 93 -1.56 -27.29 3.05
CA ARG A 93 -0.72 -26.23 3.63
C ARG A 93 -0.47 -25.10 2.61
N VAL A 94 -0.12 -25.44 1.38
CA VAL A 94 0.08 -24.49 0.29
C VAL A 94 -1.18 -23.65 0.07
N LYS A 95 -2.34 -24.29 -0.06
CA LYS A 95 -3.63 -23.57 -0.25
C LYS A 95 -3.97 -22.68 0.95
N SER A 96 -3.69 -23.13 2.17
CA SER A 96 -3.90 -22.33 3.38
C SER A 96 -2.99 -21.11 3.42
N ALA A 97 -1.71 -21.28 3.09
CA ALA A 97 -0.72 -20.21 3.08
C ALA A 97 -1.07 -19.14 2.03
N LEU A 98 -1.38 -19.56 0.79
CA LEU A 98 -1.79 -18.65 -0.28
C LEU A 98 -3.06 -17.88 0.10
N LYS A 99 -4.08 -18.57 0.60
CA LYS A 99 -5.35 -17.93 1.00
C LYS A 99 -5.15 -16.87 2.08
N LEU A 100 -4.29 -17.14 3.07
CA LEU A 100 -4.03 -16.18 4.14
C LEU A 100 -3.17 -15.01 3.65
N SER A 101 -2.18 -15.27 2.78
CA SER A 101 -1.39 -14.23 2.12
C SER A 101 -2.27 -13.28 1.33
N ASP A 102 -3.17 -13.81 0.49
CA ASP A 102 -4.13 -13.02 -0.28
C ASP A 102 -5.03 -12.16 0.62
N ALA A 103 -5.55 -12.75 1.71
CA ALA A 103 -6.38 -12.02 2.65
C ALA A 103 -5.62 -10.87 3.33
N ASN A 104 -4.38 -11.10 3.74
CA ASN A 104 -3.53 -10.07 4.34
C ASN A 104 -3.21 -8.94 3.35
N GLN A 105 -2.92 -9.27 2.08
CA GLN A 105 -2.70 -8.27 1.04
C GLN A 105 -3.96 -7.42 0.80
N GLN A 106 -5.15 -8.04 0.77
CA GLN A 106 -6.40 -7.31 0.65
C GLN A 106 -6.64 -6.35 1.81
N VAL A 107 -6.37 -6.77 3.05
CA VAL A 107 -6.48 -5.91 4.24
C VAL A 107 -5.55 -4.69 4.12
N LEU A 108 -4.29 -4.91 3.76
CA LEU A 108 -3.33 -3.81 3.56
C LEU A 108 -3.77 -2.83 2.46
N GLN A 109 -4.35 -3.34 1.38
CA GLN A 109 -4.89 -2.49 0.32
C GLN A 109 -6.09 -1.66 0.80
N ILE A 110 -7.00 -2.26 1.58
CA ILE A 110 -8.14 -1.56 2.17
C ILE A 110 -7.67 -0.47 3.12
N GLU A 111 -6.70 -0.75 3.98
CA GLU A 111 -6.12 0.23 4.90
C GLU A 111 -5.47 1.41 4.17
N LYS A 112 -4.66 1.14 3.15
CA LYS A 112 -4.05 2.18 2.30
C LYS A 112 -5.15 3.03 1.64
N ARG A 113 -6.17 2.41 1.09
CA ARG A 113 -7.30 3.11 0.44
C ARG A 113 -8.09 3.96 1.42
N THR A 114 -8.35 3.45 2.63
CA THR A 114 -9.08 4.18 3.66
C THR A 114 -8.31 5.41 4.12
N THR A 115 -7.01 5.30 4.33
CA THR A 115 -6.12 6.41 4.66
C THR A 115 -6.12 7.48 3.56
N TYR A 116 -6.06 7.06 2.29
CA TYR A 116 -6.13 7.97 1.15
C TYR A 116 -7.45 8.74 1.09
N ILE A 117 -8.59 8.04 1.26
CA ILE A 117 -9.91 8.68 1.28
C ILE A 117 -10.02 9.68 2.43
N ALA A 118 -9.56 9.33 3.64
CA ALA A 118 -9.56 10.22 4.79
C ALA A 118 -8.74 11.50 4.54
N THR A 119 -7.62 11.37 3.84
CA THR A 119 -6.77 12.50 3.44
C THR A 119 -7.50 13.42 2.46
N ILE A 120 -8.17 12.86 1.42
CA ILE A 120 -8.96 13.63 0.45
C ILE A 120 -10.12 14.36 1.14
N VAL A 121 -10.86 13.68 2.02
CA VAL A 121 -11.98 14.29 2.76
C VAL A 121 -11.49 15.46 3.59
N THR A 122 -10.37 15.29 4.29
CA THR A 122 -9.76 16.35 5.11
C THR A 122 -9.30 17.53 4.24
N ALA A 123 -8.67 17.27 3.10
CA ALA A 123 -8.24 18.28 2.16
C ALA A 123 -9.43 19.06 1.58
N ASN A 124 -10.50 18.37 1.17
CA ASN A 124 -11.71 19.02 0.69
C ASN A 124 -12.32 19.96 1.72
N HIS A 125 -12.37 19.56 3.00
CA HIS A 125 -12.83 20.43 4.08
C HIS A 125 -11.95 21.67 4.24
N LYS A 126 -10.63 21.51 4.21
CA LYS A 126 -9.66 22.59 4.33
C LYS A 126 -9.65 23.54 3.15
N ILE A 127 -10.03 23.09 1.96
CA ILE A 127 -10.18 23.93 0.76
C ILE A 127 -11.53 24.65 0.76
N LYS A 128 -12.61 24.00 1.21
CA LYS A 128 -13.96 24.57 1.20
C LYS A 128 -14.10 25.80 2.09
N GLN A 129 -13.43 25.81 3.24
CA GLN A 129 -13.46 26.95 4.17
C GLN A 129 -12.90 28.24 3.54
N PRO A 130 -11.67 28.29 3.03
CA PRO A 130 -11.14 29.48 2.38
C PRO A 130 -11.89 29.85 1.10
N LEU A 131 -12.41 28.90 0.31
CA LEU A 131 -13.28 29.21 -0.82
C LEU A 131 -14.56 29.97 -0.41
N THR A 132 -15.14 29.63 0.75
CA THR A 132 -16.29 30.35 1.30
C THR A 132 -15.90 31.78 1.67
N LEU A 133 -14.73 31.98 2.29
CA LEU A 133 -14.20 33.31 2.60
C LEU A 133 -13.95 34.16 1.35
N LEU A 134 -13.38 33.55 0.29
CA LEU A 134 -13.21 34.19 -1.00
C LEU A 134 -14.54 34.68 -1.58
N SER A 135 -15.57 33.82 -1.60
CA SER A 135 -16.90 34.13 -2.08
C SER A 135 -17.55 35.28 -1.29
N LEU A 136 -17.50 35.21 0.04
CA LEU A 136 -18.06 36.25 0.90
C LEU A 136 -17.32 37.59 0.76
N SER A 137 -15.96 37.54 0.67
CA SER A 137 -15.16 38.75 0.48
C SER A 137 -15.42 39.42 -0.88
N SER A 138 -15.54 38.61 -1.95
CA SER A 138 -15.87 39.09 -3.28
C SER A 138 -17.27 39.75 -3.31
N THR A 139 -18.27 39.11 -2.68
CA THR A 139 -19.62 39.66 -2.57
C THR A 139 -19.66 40.96 -1.77
N ALA A 140 -18.88 41.01 -0.67
CA ALA A 140 -18.80 42.23 0.15
C ALA A 140 -18.13 43.40 -0.61
N ILE A 141 -17.07 43.12 -1.39
CA ILE A 141 -16.45 44.14 -2.25
C ILE A 141 -17.43 44.67 -3.28
N LYS A 142 -18.16 43.78 -3.97
CA LYS A 142 -19.18 44.21 -4.95
C LYS A 142 -20.21 45.14 -4.30
N LYS A 143 -20.77 44.79 -3.14
CA LYS A 143 -21.72 45.62 -2.41
C LYS A 143 -21.13 46.98 -1.96
N GLU A 144 -19.84 46.99 -1.59
CA GLU A 144 -19.17 48.24 -1.19
C GLU A 144 -19.02 49.19 -2.38
N LEU A 145 -18.75 48.65 -3.56
CA LEU A 145 -18.62 49.43 -4.80
C LEU A 145 -19.96 50.01 -5.34
N GLU A 146 -21.10 49.46 -4.89
CA GLU A 146 -22.44 49.93 -5.21
C GLU A 146 -22.93 51.10 -4.34
N LYS A 147 -22.15 51.48 -3.28
CA LYS A 147 -22.50 52.61 -2.40
C LYS A 147 -22.09 53.94 -2.97
N ASP A 148 -22.81 54.98 -2.60
CA ASP A 148 -22.50 56.38 -2.97
C ASP A 148 -21.13 56.81 -2.40
N GLU A 149 -20.78 56.34 -1.18
CA GLU A 149 -19.49 56.56 -0.55
C GLU A 149 -18.75 55.23 -0.40
N ILE A 150 -17.63 55.09 -1.11
CA ILE A 150 -16.82 53.86 -1.11
C ILE A 150 -15.73 53.92 -0.02
N SER A 151 -15.73 52.97 0.88
CA SER A 151 -14.70 52.84 1.90
C SER A 151 -13.51 52.03 1.34
N LYS A 152 -12.40 52.71 1.02
CA LYS A 152 -11.15 52.05 0.61
C LYS A 152 -10.62 51.11 1.65
N GLU A 153 -10.73 51.43 2.94
CA GLU A 153 -10.29 50.58 4.05
C GLU A 153 -11.05 49.27 4.12
N SER A 154 -12.40 49.35 3.91
CA SER A 154 -13.24 48.14 3.85
C SER A 154 -12.81 47.20 2.71
N ILE A 155 -12.55 47.75 1.52
CA ILE A 155 -12.09 46.96 0.37
C ILE A 155 -10.71 46.34 0.65
N LEU A 156 -9.75 47.13 1.15
CA LEU A 156 -8.41 46.63 1.44
C LEU A 156 -8.40 45.47 2.49
N ASN A 157 -9.26 45.58 3.50
CA ASN A 157 -9.41 44.49 4.48
C ASN A 157 -10.00 43.23 3.82
N ARG A 158 -10.93 43.35 2.88
CA ARG A 158 -11.46 42.19 2.14
C ARG A 158 -10.42 41.54 1.24
N ILE A 159 -9.56 42.33 0.59
CA ILE A 159 -8.45 41.86 -0.21
C ILE A 159 -7.46 41.04 0.66
N LYS A 160 -7.12 41.49 1.88
CA LYS A 160 -6.27 40.73 2.80
C LYS A 160 -6.87 39.34 3.14
N TYR A 161 -8.20 39.25 3.31
CA TYR A 161 -8.84 37.94 3.53
C TYR A 161 -8.77 37.05 2.31
N ILE A 162 -8.86 37.63 1.09
CA ILE A 162 -8.68 36.91 -0.18
C ILE A 162 -7.27 36.33 -0.26
N ASP A 163 -6.24 37.16 -0.01
CA ASP A 163 -4.83 36.74 -0.07
C ASP A 163 -4.54 35.61 0.93
N ALA A 164 -5.05 35.75 2.18
CA ALA A 164 -4.92 34.70 3.18
C ALA A 164 -5.59 33.38 2.74
N ALA A 165 -6.80 33.46 2.20
CA ALA A 165 -7.53 32.28 1.72
C ALA A 165 -6.83 31.58 0.54
N ILE A 166 -6.24 32.34 -0.38
CA ILE A 166 -5.43 31.81 -1.49
C ILE A 166 -4.22 31.06 -0.95
N LYS A 167 -3.53 31.66 0.03
CA LYS A 167 -2.36 31.02 0.67
C LYS A 167 -2.76 29.70 1.33
N ASP A 168 -3.85 29.69 2.11
CA ASP A 168 -4.35 28.49 2.77
C ASP A 168 -4.65 27.35 1.77
N ILE A 169 -5.25 27.69 0.62
CA ILE A 169 -5.52 26.72 -0.45
C ILE A 169 -4.22 26.19 -1.04
N SER A 170 -3.25 27.07 -1.32
CA SER A 170 -1.93 26.67 -1.85
C SER A 170 -1.21 25.71 -0.90
N ASP A 171 -1.19 26.03 0.40
CA ASP A 171 -0.57 25.19 1.42
C ASP A 171 -1.21 23.79 1.50
N VAL A 172 -2.53 23.68 1.31
CA VAL A 172 -3.23 22.39 1.27
C VAL A 172 -2.87 21.61 0.00
N LEU A 173 -2.80 22.26 -1.15
CA LEU A 173 -2.42 21.64 -2.43
C LEU A 173 -0.97 21.13 -2.41
N ASP A 174 -0.05 21.91 -1.85
CA ASP A 174 1.35 21.52 -1.72
C ASP A 174 1.49 20.29 -0.82
N LYS A 175 0.75 20.25 0.28
CA LYS A 175 0.69 19.05 1.14
C LYS A 175 0.13 17.84 0.42
N LEU A 176 -0.93 17.99 -0.37
CA LEU A 176 -1.48 16.90 -1.17
C LEU A 176 -0.46 16.39 -2.20
N ASN A 177 0.24 17.27 -2.88
CA ASN A 177 1.27 16.92 -3.85
C ASN A 177 2.46 16.18 -3.20
N SER A 178 2.81 16.53 -1.95
CA SER A 178 3.89 15.84 -1.22
C SER A 178 3.50 14.43 -0.73
N ILE A 179 2.21 14.14 -0.59
CA ILE A 179 1.68 12.84 -0.18
C ILE A 179 1.51 11.88 -1.37
N THR A 180 1.53 12.39 -2.61
CA THR A 180 1.52 11.57 -3.82
C THR A 180 2.85 10.81 -3.93
N ASN A 181 2.95 9.70 -3.19
CA ASN A 181 3.99 8.70 -3.32
C ASN A 181 3.92 8.09 -4.74
N PRO A 182 5.04 7.81 -5.43
CA PRO A 182 5.03 7.20 -6.77
C PRO A 182 4.22 5.89 -6.86
N GLU A 183 4.06 5.16 -5.76
CA GLU A 183 3.17 3.99 -5.69
C GLU A 183 1.67 4.32 -5.92
N LEU A 184 1.24 5.56 -5.69
CA LEU A 184 -0.13 6.01 -5.96
C LEU A 184 -0.37 6.40 -7.41
N SER A 185 0.69 6.68 -8.18
CA SER A 185 0.59 6.99 -9.62
C SER A 185 0.19 5.76 -10.44
N ASP A 186 0.51 4.55 -9.97
CA ASP A 186 0.06 3.31 -10.61
C ASP A 186 -1.43 3.02 -10.34
N TYR A 187 -1.95 3.44 -9.19
CA TYR A 187 -3.38 3.37 -8.91
C TYR A 187 -4.23 4.32 -9.77
N ALA A 188 -3.67 5.45 -10.18
CA ALA A 188 -4.37 6.40 -11.05
C ALA A 188 -4.48 5.90 -12.49
N LYS A 189 -3.64 4.94 -12.91
CA LYS A 189 -3.70 4.34 -14.26
C LYS A 189 -4.85 3.34 -14.43
N ASP A 190 -5.29 2.71 -13.35
CA ASP A 190 -6.40 1.73 -13.37
C ASP A 190 -7.77 2.35 -13.08
N VAL A 191 -7.83 3.61 -12.63
CA VAL A 191 -9.09 4.34 -12.48
C VAL A 191 -9.49 4.90 -13.85
N LYS A 192 -10.35 4.18 -14.58
CA LYS A 192 -11.05 4.74 -15.73
C LYS A 192 -11.85 5.95 -15.25
N MET A 193 -11.36 7.15 -15.54
CA MET A 193 -12.15 8.37 -15.34
C MET A 193 -13.36 8.32 -16.25
N ILE A 194 -14.54 8.26 -15.67
CA ILE A 194 -15.78 8.46 -16.39
C ILE A 194 -15.85 9.97 -16.65
N ARG A 195 -15.64 10.37 -17.91
CA ARG A 195 -15.87 11.72 -18.36
C ARG A 195 -17.38 11.93 -18.42
N VAL A 196 -17.92 12.68 -17.48
CA VAL A 196 -19.32 13.14 -17.57
C VAL A 196 -19.31 14.35 -18.52
N GLU A 197 -19.66 14.15 -19.77
CA GLU A 197 -19.97 15.24 -20.69
C GLU A 197 -21.32 15.82 -20.25
N GLY A 198 -21.28 17.04 -19.72
CA GLY A 198 -22.49 17.83 -19.52
C GLY A 198 -23.05 18.22 -20.89
N ASP A 199 -24.31 17.92 -21.15
CA ASP A 199 -25.04 18.42 -22.31
C ASP A 199 -24.92 19.96 -22.35
N ALA A 200 -24.31 20.46 -23.42
CA ALA A 200 -24.38 21.83 -23.77
C ALA A 200 -25.76 22.05 -24.47
N GLY A 201 -26.71 22.55 -23.70
CA GLY A 201 -27.95 23.17 -24.20
C GLY A 201 -27.83 24.68 -24.21
#